data_e0a419b1c3568a2e91bccded7b4519ac
#
_entry.id   e0a419b1c3568a2e91bccded7b4519ac
#
_cell.length_a   1.000
_cell.length_b   1.000
_cell.length_c   1.000
_cell.angle_alpha   90.00
_cell.angle_beta   90.00
_cell.angle_gamma   90.00
#
_symmetry.space_group_name_H-M   'P 1'
#
loop_
_entity.id
_entity.type
_entity.pdbx_description
1 polymer ?
#
loop_
_entity_poly.entity_id
_entity_poly.type
_entity_poly.pdbx_seq_one_letter_code
_entity_poly.pdbx_strand_id
1 'polypeptide(L)'
;MEKILSLAKNRGFVFQGSEIYGGLANTWDYGPLGIELKNNVKKAWWKKFIQESPYNVGLDAAIFMNPRTWEASGHVGNFSDPMMDCKVCKSRLRADKLIEEYYFNEKNEDVVVDGLPFEELEAIIDRENIKCPECGSHDYTNIRQFNLMFKTNQGVVENSTSQIYLRPETAQGIFVNFKNVQRSMRKKLPFGIGQIGKSFRNEITPGNFIFRTREFEQMELEFFCEPGTELDWHTTWKNNCENFLLDLGMTKENIRLRDHDQEELSHYSNATTDIEFKFPFGWGELWGIASRTDYDLKQHMEHSGQDLTYQDLSTNEKFIPYCIEPSVGVDRVLLAFLCDAYNEEEVGENDTRTVLKFHPALAPYKAAILPLSKKLSDKAVEVYQQLATDFMVDFDETGSIGKRYRRQDEVGTPFCITYDFESENDGMVTVRDRDTMEQTRIPIAELKQYIEEKIKF
;
A
#
# COMPACT_ATOMS: atom_id res chain seq x y z
N MET A 1 0.20 -5.34 -17.61
CA MET A 1 0.68 -4.11 -16.98
C MET A 1 0.48 -2.88 -17.85
N GLU A 2 0.85 -2.88 -19.12
CA GLU A 2 0.71 -1.72 -20.03
C GLU A 2 -0.71 -1.17 -20.13
N LYS A 3 -1.71 -2.05 -20.25
CA LYS A 3 -3.13 -1.65 -20.31
C LYS A 3 -3.59 -0.94 -19.04
N ILE A 4 -3.18 -1.46 -17.87
CA ILE A 4 -3.50 -0.87 -16.56
C ILE A 4 -2.82 0.49 -16.41
N LEU A 5 -1.54 0.58 -16.78
CA LEU A 5 -0.79 1.83 -16.77
C LEU A 5 -1.44 2.89 -17.68
N SER A 6 -1.81 2.49 -18.90
CA SER A 6 -2.48 3.36 -19.85
C SER A 6 -3.83 3.86 -19.33
N LEU A 7 -4.65 2.95 -18.77
CA LEU A 7 -5.93 3.30 -18.16
C LEU A 7 -5.73 4.28 -16.98
N ALA A 8 -4.81 3.95 -16.07
CA ALA A 8 -4.55 4.75 -14.88
C ALA A 8 -4.14 6.18 -15.23
N LYS A 9 -3.26 6.36 -16.21
CA LYS A 9 -2.85 7.68 -16.71
C LYS A 9 -4.00 8.42 -17.41
N ASN A 10 -4.68 7.75 -18.34
CA ASN A 10 -5.72 8.38 -19.17
C ASN A 10 -6.98 8.74 -18.37
N ARG A 11 -7.25 8.04 -17.26
CA ARG A 11 -8.43 8.26 -16.42
C ARG A 11 -8.15 9.03 -15.14
N GLY A 12 -6.91 9.53 -14.97
CA GLY A 12 -6.58 10.39 -13.84
C GLY A 12 -6.45 9.67 -12.50
N PHE A 13 -5.99 8.42 -12.52
CA PHE A 13 -5.60 7.74 -11.31
C PHE A 13 -4.17 8.10 -10.90
N VAL A 14 -3.22 8.01 -11.83
CA VAL A 14 -1.81 8.25 -11.52
C VAL A 14 -1.14 8.95 -12.71
N PHE A 15 -0.37 10.00 -12.42
CA PHE A 15 0.44 10.73 -13.39
C PHE A 15 1.93 10.58 -13.04
N GLN A 16 2.80 10.78 -14.02
CA GLN A 16 4.22 10.89 -13.73
C GLN A 16 4.51 12.20 -12.98
N GLY A 17 5.23 12.10 -11.86
CA GLY A 17 5.56 13.29 -11.08
C GLY A 17 6.42 14.27 -11.86
N SER A 18 6.02 15.55 -11.86
CA SER A 18 6.70 16.64 -12.58
C SER A 18 6.81 16.43 -14.11
N GLU A 19 5.81 15.83 -14.73
CA GLU A 19 5.82 15.41 -16.15
C GLU A 19 6.17 16.54 -17.12
N ILE A 20 5.73 17.77 -16.85
CA ILE A 20 6.03 18.95 -17.69
C ILE A 20 7.52 19.30 -17.77
N TYR A 21 8.34 18.80 -16.85
CA TYR A 21 9.81 18.93 -16.84
C TYR A 21 10.53 17.66 -17.28
N GLY A 22 9.82 16.72 -17.93
CA GLY A 22 10.36 15.42 -18.31
C GLY A 22 10.25 14.34 -17.23
N GLY A 23 9.62 14.67 -16.10
CA GLY A 23 9.39 13.76 -14.99
C GLY A 23 10.62 13.57 -14.10
N LEU A 24 10.39 13.00 -12.92
CA LEU A 24 11.42 12.44 -12.04
C LEU A 24 11.22 10.93 -11.98
N ALA A 25 12.30 10.19 -12.23
CA ALA A 25 12.22 8.74 -12.32
C ALA A 25 11.58 8.11 -11.05
N ASN A 26 10.55 7.29 -11.29
CA ASN A 26 9.80 6.56 -10.25
C ASN A 26 9.20 7.44 -9.14
N THR A 27 8.79 8.63 -9.53
CA THR A 27 7.99 9.54 -8.73
C THR A 27 6.63 9.71 -9.41
N TRP A 28 5.56 9.55 -8.65
CA TRP A 28 4.20 9.48 -9.17
C TRP A 28 3.29 10.40 -8.39
N ASP A 29 2.41 11.12 -9.10
CA ASP A 29 1.36 11.94 -8.54
C ASP A 29 0.03 11.19 -8.64
N TYR A 30 -0.75 11.19 -7.56
CA TYR A 30 -2.11 10.65 -7.61
C TYR A 30 -3.06 11.72 -8.14
N GLY A 31 -3.68 11.41 -9.27
CA GLY A 31 -4.68 12.26 -9.89
C GLY A 31 -6.03 12.25 -9.14
N PRO A 32 -7.06 12.95 -9.68
CA PRO A 32 -8.35 13.10 -9.01
C PRO A 32 -9.01 11.77 -8.60
N LEU A 33 -8.96 10.74 -9.45
CA LEU A 33 -9.53 9.44 -9.11
C LEU A 33 -8.58 8.60 -8.25
N GLY A 34 -7.28 8.76 -8.44
CA GLY A 34 -6.27 8.04 -7.65
C GLY A 34 -6.28 8.44 -6.18
N ILE A 35 -6.42 9.75 -5.89
CA ILE A 35 -6.48 10.22 -4.49
C ILE A 35 -7.75 9.74 -3.79
N GLU A 36 -8.90 9.68 -4.49
CA GLU A 36 -10.13 9.16 -3.91
C GLU A 36 -10.03 7.66 -3.62
N LEU A 37 -9.51 6.86 -4.59
CA LEU A 37 -9.26 5.43 -4.35
C LEU A 37 -8.29 5.23 -3.17
N LYS A 38 -7.21 6.00 -3.13
CA LYS A 38 -6.20 5.94 -2.06
C LYS A 38 -6.79 6.28 -0.69
N ASN A 39 -7.61 7.32 -0.61
CA ASN A 39 -8.29 7.71 0.63
C ASN A 39 -9.31 6.66 1.07
N ASN A 40 -10.04 6.03 0.13
CA ASN A 40 -10.98 4.97 0.43
C ASN A 40 -10.28 3.72 1.00
N VAL A 41 -9.14 3.33 0.45
CA VAL A 41 -8.30 2.22 0.99
C VAL A 41 -7.84 2.55 2.41
N LYS A 42 -7.28 3.74 2.64
CA LYS A 42 -6.84 4.18 3.97
C LYS A 42 -7.99 4.25 4.98
N LYS A 43 -9.15 4.76 4.55
CA LYS A 43 -10.35 4.84 5.39
C LYS A 43 -10.88 3.44 5.76
N ALA A 44 -10.86 2.49 4.82
CA ALA A 44 -11.24 1.11 5.06
C ALA A 44 -10.31 0.45 6.08
N TRP A 45 -8.98 0.60 5.90
CA TRP A 45 -7.98 0.09 6.84
C TRP A 45 -8.14 0.68 8.25
N TRP A 46 -8.29 2.00 8.34
CA TRP A 46 -8.49 2.69 9.62
C TRP A 46 -9.77 2.25 10.33
N LYS A 47 -10.85 2.11 9.57
CA LYS A 47 -12.13 1.59 10.09
C LYS A 47 -11.94 0.19 10.68
N LYS A 48 -11.37 -0.73 9.90
CA LYS A 48 -11.23 -2.13 10.30
C LYS A 48 -10.30 -2.33 11.49
N PHE A 49 -9.10 -1.76 11.41
CA PHE A 49 -8.02 -2.05 12.35
C PHE A 49 -7.92 -1.09 13.53
N ILE A 50 -8.46 0.12 13.42
CA ILE A 50 -8.42 1.12 14.50
C ILE A 50 -9.81 1.32 15.11
N GLN A 51 -10.79 1.70 14.29
CA GLN A 51 -12.09 2.10 14.80
C GLN A 51 -12.91 0.91 15.34
N GLU A 52 -12.93 -0.23 14.65
CA GLU A 52 -13.67 -1.44 15.03
C GLU A 52 -12.93 -2.31 16.06
N SER A 53 -11.65 -2.02 16.32
CA SER A 53 -10.85 -2.77 17.28
C SER A 53 -10.95 -2.19 18.70
N PRO A 54 -11.27 -2.99 19.72
CA PRO A 54 -11.24 -2.55 21.12
C PRO A 54 -9.80 -2.38 21.65
N TYR A 55 -8.82 -2.94 20.95
CA TYR A 55 -7.42 -2.95 21.38
C TYR A 55 -6.63 -1.75 20.84
N ASN A 56 -6.91 -1.32 19.62
CA ASN A 56 -6.03 -0.45 18.87
C ASN A 56 -6.36 1.04 19.03
N VAL A 57 -5.35 1.88 18.83
CA VAL A 57 -5.46 3.34 18.77
C VAL A 57 -4.60 3.87 17.65
N GLY A 58 -4.88 5.10 17.20
CA GLY A 58 -4.12 5.76 16.16
C GLY A 58 -3.01 6.66 16.69
N LEU A 59 -1.99 6.85 15.87
CA LEU A 59 -0.89 7.80 16.07
C LEU A 59 -0.55 8.46 14.73
N ASP A 60 -0.08 9.70 14.77
CA ASP A 60 0.58 10.36 13.65
C ASP A 60 1.91 10.96 14.15
N ALA A 61 2.98 10.19 14.02
CA ALA A 61 4.32 10.62 14.40
C ALA A 61 4.97 11.48 13.30
N ALA A 62 5.83 12.41 13.69
CA ALA A 62 6.56 13.27 12.76
C ALA A 62 7.46 12.47 11.82
N ILE A 63 7.61 12.95 10.57
CA ILE A 63 8.57 12.38 9.60
C ILE A 63 10.01 12.61 10.08
N PHE A 64 10.31 13.83 10.54
CA PHE A 64 11.61 14.18 11.10
C PHE A 64 11.70 13.73 12.55
N MET A 65 12.64 12.87 12.82
CA MET A 65 12.87 12.29 14.13
C MET A 65 14.34 12.52 14.54
N ASN A 66 14.61 12.38 15.83
CA ASN A 66 15.99 12.43 16.31
C ASN A 66 16.82 11.35 15.58
N PRO A 67 17.99 11.68 15.00
CA PRO A 67 18.83 10.71 14.28
C PRO A 67 19.17 9.45 15.08
N ARG A 68 19.27 9.55 16.42
CA ARG A 68 19.51 8.40 17.30
C ARG A 68 18.41 7.34 17.25
N THR A 69 17.19 7.70 16.83
CA THR A 69 16.13 6.73 16.60
C THR A 69 16.54 5.72 15.52
N TRP A 70 17.18 6.20 14.46
CA TRP A 70 17.63 5.38 13.33
C TRP A 70 18.92 4.63 13.61
N GLU A 71 19.74 5.13 14.53
CA GLU A 71 20.90 4.40 15.07
C GLU A 71 20.40 3.22 15.93
N ALA A 72 19.45 3.47 16.84
CA ALA A 72 18.89 2.46 17.72
C ALA A 72 18.19 1.34 16.95
N SER A 73 17.40 1.67 15.94
CA SER A 73 16.71 0.69 15.10
C SER A 73 17.61 -0.02 14.08
N GLY A 74 18.90 0.36 13.98
CA GLY A 74 19.86 -0.26 13.05
C GLY A 74 19.82 0.27 11.62
N HIS A 75 18.88 1.15 11.26
CA HIS A 75 18.74 1.65 9.87
C HIS A 75 19.96 2.42 9.37
N VAL A 76 20.65 3.15 10.23
CA VAL A 76 21.86 3.89 9.82
C VAL A 76 22.99 2.93 9.41
N GLY A 77 23.12 1.79 10.10
CA GLY A 77 24.18 0.82 9.88
C GLY A 77 23.87 -0.25 8.84
N ASN A 78 22.65 -0.78 8.85
CA ASN A 78 22.33 -2.05 8.17
C ASN A 78 21.27 -1.92 7.06
N PHE A 79 20.56 -0.80 6.96
CA PHE A 79 19.52 -0.62 5.94
C PHE A 79 20.16 -0.22 4.59
N SER A 80 20.67 -1.21 3.87
CA SER A 80 21.49 -0.99 2.67
C SER A 80 21.40 -2.15 1.70
N ASP A 81 21.55 -1.83 0.41
CA ASP A 81 21.66 -2.79 -0.68
C ASP A 81 23.11 -3.05 -1.06
N PRO A 82 23.49 -4.30 -1.45
CA PRO A 82 24.78 -4.64 -2.01
C PRO A 82 24.86 -4.18 -3.47
N MET A 83 25.56 -3.07 -3.73
CA MET A 83 25.59 -2.41 -5.03
C MET A 83 26.89 -2.59 -5.77
N MET A 84 26.82 -2.84 -7.08
CA MET A 84 27.95 -2.83 -8.00
C MET A 84 27.58 -2.13 -9.31
N ASP A 85 28.59 -1.63 -10.01
CA ASP A 85 28.43 -1.01 -11.33
C ASP A 85 29.07 -1.91 -12.40
N CYS A 86 28.38 -2.11 -13.53
CA CYS A 86 29.03 -2.67 -14.73
C CYS A 86 30.04 -1.66 -15.27
N LYS A 87 31.31 -2.05 -15.40
CA LYS A 87 32.38 -1.12 -15.86
C LYS A 87 32.24 -0.74 -17.34
N VAL A 88 31.53 -1.54 -18.13
CA VAL A 88 31.32 -1.32 -19.57
C VAL A 88 30.16 -0.37 -19.84
N CYS A 89 28.93 -0.72 -19.46
CA CYS A 89 27.74 0.10 -19.74
C CYS A 89 27.37 1.09 -18.64
N LYS A 90 28.05 1.03 -17.47
CA LYS A 90 27.79 1.87 -16.28
C LYS A 90 26.43 1.63 -15.63
N SER A 91 25.74 0.55 -15.96
CA SER A 91 24.53 0.16 -15.26
C SER A 91 24.81 -0.15 -13.82
N ARG A 92 23.94 0.32 -12.92
CA ARG A 92 23.97 0.01 -11.48
C ARG A 92 23.09 -1.19 -11.21
N LEU A 93 23.62 -2.16 -10.50
CA LEU A 93 22.97 -3.44 -10.25
C LEU A 93 23.04 -3.76 -8.75
N ARG A 94 22.00 -4.40 -8.24
CA ARG A 94 22.03 -5.07 -6.95
C ARG A 94 22.63 -6.45 -7.16
N ALA A 95 23.68 -6.76 -6.44
CA ALA A 95 24.41 -8.03 -6.59
C ALA A 95 23.54 -9.23 -6.18
N ASP A 96 22.78 -9.10 -5.08
CA ASP A 96 21.84 -10.10 -4.60
C ASP A 96 20.77 -10.42 -5.66
N LYS A 97 20.10 -9.41 -6.18
CA LYS A 97 19.04 -9.61 -7.19
C LYS A 97 19.56 -10.14 -8.51
N LEU A 98 20.75 -9.72 -8.92
CA LEU A 98 21.37 -10.26 -10.12
C LEU A 98 21.65 -11.77 -10.01
N ILE A 99 22.04 -12.23 -8.83
CA ILE A 99 22.28 -13.67 -8.56
C ILE A 99 20.94 -14.40 -8.55
N GLU A 100 19.94 -13.93 -7.81
CA GLU A 100 18.59 -14.54 -7.73
C GLU A 100 17.96 -14.66 -9.12
N GLU A 101 17.97 -13.59 -9.91
CA GLU A 101 17.46 -13.59 -11.29
C GLU A 101 18.20 -14.57 -12.21
N TYR A 102 19.53 -14.68 -12.06
CA TYR A 102 20.32 -15.65 -12.82
C TYR A 102 19.93 -17.09 -12.49
N TYR A 103 19.84 -17.45 -11.21
CA TYR A 103 19.46 -18.79 -10.79
C TYR A 103 18.03 -19.12 -11.22
N PHE A 104 17.12 -18.18 -11.07
CA PHE A 104 15.74 -18.36 -11.51
C PHE A 104 15.61 -18.58 -13.02
N ASN A 105 16.26 -17.74 -13.83
CA ASN A 105 16.12 -17.78 -15.29
C ASN A 105 16.94 -18.89 -15.96
N GLU A 106 18.18 -19.13 -15.49
CA GLU A 106 19.13 -20.03 -16.16
C GLU A 106 19.18 -21.43 -15.52
N LYS A 107 18.88 -21.53 -14.22
CA LYS A 107 18.96 -22.79 -13.48
C LYS A 107 17.57 -23.34 -13.11
N ASN A 108 16.51 -22.51 -13.22
CA ASN A 108 15.18 -22.79 -12.72
C ASN A 108 15.19 -23.15 -11.21
N GLU A 109 16.03 -22.45 -10.47
CA GLU A 109 16.20 -22.57 -9.02
C GLU A 109 15.80 -21.26 -8.37
N ASP A 110 15.04 -21.33 -7.29
CA ASP A 110 14.69 -20.19 -6.46
C ASP A 110 15.68 -20.15 -5.29
N VAL A 111 16.61 -19.19 -5.31
CA VAL A 111 17.64 -19.04 -4.29
C VAL A 111 17.48 -17.70 -3.59
N VAL A 112 17.74 -17.67 -2.30
CA VAL A 112 17.77 -16.45 -1.49
C VAL A 112 19.23 -16.20 -1.10
N VAL A 113 19.76 -15.07 -1.51
CA VAL A 113 21.16 -14.67 -1.21
C VAL A 113 21.21 -13.35 -0.43
N ASP A 114 20.05 -12.87 0.03
CA ASP A 114 19.97 -11.68 0.86
C ASP A 114 20.71 -11.92 2.21
N GLY A 115 21.47 -10.91 2.64
CA GLY A 115 22.26 -11.00 3.88
C GLY A 115 23.59 -11.74 3.78
N LEU A 116 23.95 -12.33 2.63
CA LEU A 116 25.27 -12.93 2.45
C LEU A 116 26.38 -11.86 2.47
N PRO A 117 27.58 -12.21 2.98
CA PRO A 117 28.76 -11.34 2.89
C PRO A 117 29.10 -10.94 1.45
N PHE A 118 29.59 -9.73 1.24
CA PHE A 118 29.90 -9.22 -0.10
C PHE A 118 30.91 -10.11 -0.85
N GLU A 119 31.88 -10.66 -0.14
CA GLU A 119 32.88 -11.58 -0.69
C GLU A 119 32.23 -12.87 -1.23
N GLU A 120 31.16 -13.35 -0.59
CA GLU A 120 30.41 -14.52 -1.05
C GLU A 120 29.56 -14.18 -2.28
N LEU A 121 28.90 -13.02 -2.29
CA LEU A 121 28.15 -12.55 -3.46
C LEU A 121 29.08 -12.37 -4.68
N GLU A 122 30.27 -11.75 -4.48
CA GLU A 122 31.28 -11.62 -5.54
C GLU A 122 31.75 -12.99 -6.04
N ALA A 123 32.02 -13.93 -5.12
CA ALA A 123 32.43 -15.27 -5.47
C ALA A 123 31.37 -16.05 -6.27
N ILE A 124 30.10 -15.88 -5.97
CA ILE A 124 28.98 -16.49 -6.73
C ILE A 124 28.93 -15.88 -8.14
N ILE A 125 28.99 -14.55 -8.27
CA ILE A 125 28.95 -13.86 -9.56
C ILE A 125 30.12 -14.32 -10.45
N ASP A 126 31.31 -14.42 -9.90
CA ASP A 126 32.49 -14.87 -10.64
C ASP A 126 32.42 -16.36 -11.00
N ARG A 127 32.03 -17.24 -10.06
CA ARG A 127 31.93 -18.68 -10.27
C ARG A 127 30.92 -19.04 -11.36
N GLU A 128 29.75 -18.41 -11.33
CA GLU A 128 28.68 -18.67 -12.29
C GLU A 128 28.85 -17.83 -13.58
N ASN A 129 29.87 -16.96 -13.65
CA ASN A 129 30.13 -16.05 -14.77
C ASN A 129 28.88 -15.24 -15.14
N ILE A 130 28.19 -14.70 -14.13
CA ILE A 130 26.93 -13.96 -14.28
C ILE A 130 27.20 -12.67 -15.06
N LYS A 131 26.46 -12.46 -16.14
CA LYS A 131 26.65 -11.35 -17.06
C LYS A 131 25.71 -10.22 -16.78
N CYS A 132 26.14 -9.00 -17.08
CA CYS A 132 25.30 -7.81 -17.03
C CYS A 132 24.09 -7.96 -17.96
N PRO A 133 22.86 -7.81 -17.46
CA PRO A 133 21.66 -7.97 -18.27
C PRO A 133 21.54 -6.95 -19.39
N GLU A 134 22.19 -5.78 -19.25
CA GLU A 134 22.12 -4.69 -20.23
C GLU A 134 23.10 -4.86 -21.39
N CYS A 135 24.33 -5.34 -21.13
CA CYS A 135 25.38 -5.36 -22.17
C CYS A 135 26.12 -6.70 -22.32
N GLY A 136 25.80 -7.71 -21.52
CA GLY A 136 26.41 -9.05 -21.56
C GLY A 136 27.86 -9.11 -21.05
N SER A 137 28.42 -8.04 -20.50
CA SER A 137 29.76 -8.02 -19.92
C SER A 137 29.79 -8.66 -18.54
N HIS A 138 30.93 -9.22 -18.15
CA HIS A 138 31.19 -9.74 -16.79
C HIS A 138 32.24 -8.86 -16.04
N ASP A 139 32.39 -7.60 -16.40
CA ASP A 139 33.36 -6.70 -15.75
C ASP A 139 32.65 -5.73 -14.82
N TYR A 140 32.71 -6.01 -13.51
CA TYR A 140 32.01 -5.26 -12.47
C TYR A 140 32.99 -4.55 -11.53
N THR A 141 32.52 -3.52 -10.86
CA THR A 141 33.18 -2.96 -9.68
C THR A 141 32.99 -3.90 -8.49
N ASN A 142 33.82 -3.75 -7.46
CA ASN A 142 33.54 -4.41 -6.18
C ASN A 142 32.18 -4.00 -5.65
N ILE A 143 31.56 -4.91 -4.90
CA ILE A 143 30.29 -4.63 -4.21
C ILE A 143 30.54 -3.60 -3.11
N ARG A 144 29.63 -2.64 -3.01
CA ARG A 144 29.65 -1.61 -1.98
C ARG A 144 28.29 -1.48 -1.32
N GLN A 145 28.30 -1.19 -0.04
CA GLN A 145 27.08 -0.91 0.71
C GLN A 145 26.48 0.42 0.28
N PHE A 146 25.19 0.42 -0.05
CA PHE A 146 24.44 1.62 -0.35
C PHE A 146 23.27 1.77 0.63
N ASN A 147 23.38 2.73 1.56
CA ASN A 147 22.32 2.98 2.53
C ASN A 147 21.10 3.63 1.86
N LEU A 148 19.92 3.07 2.10
CA LEU A 148 18.66 3.47 1.48
C LEU A 148 18.00 4.70 2.16
N MET A 149 18.56 5.22 3.25
CA MET A 149 17.99 6.39 3.91
C MET A 149 18.31 7.68 3.16
N PHE A 150 17.29 8.48 2.88
CA PHE A 150 17.49 9.86 2.44
C PHE A 150 18.00 10.71 3.60
N LYS A 151 19.07 11.48 3.33
CA LYS A 151 19.67 12.43 4.26
C LYS A 151 19.31 13.85 3.87
N THR A 152 19.10 14.70 4.87
CA THR A 152 18.92 16.15 4.69
C THR A 152 19.52 16.89 5.90
N ASN A 153 19.53 18.21 5.89
CA ASN A 153 20.08 19.00 6.97
C ASN A 153 19.02 19.89 7.60
N GLN A 154 19.06 20.04 8.92
CA GLN A 154 18.22 20.95 9.67
C GLN A 154 19.03 22.19 10.06
N GLY A 155 18.49 23.40 9.82
CA GLY A 155 19.15 24.66 10.11
C GLY A 155 19.97 25.21 8.96
N VAL A 156 20.76 26.26 9.24
CA VAL A 156 21.49 27.04 8.21
C VAL A 156 22.92 26.55 7.91
N VAL A 157 23.44 25.65 8.73
CA VAL A 157 24.81 25.12 8.58
C VAL A 157 24.75 23.64 8.29
N GLU A 158 25.36 23.26 7.18
CA GLU A 158 25.48 21.86 6.78
C GLU A 158 26.71 21.22 7.43
N ASN A 159 26.50 20.43 8.47
CA ASN A 159 27.51 19.66 9.15
C ASN A 159 26.93 18.34 9.68
N SER A 160 27.78 17.49 10.25
CA SER A 160 27.36 16.20 10.79
C SER A 160 26.33 16.29 11.93
N THR A 161 26.30 17.41 12.64
CA THR A 161 25.38 17.62 13.77
C THR A 161 24.01 18.15 13.32
N SER A 162 23.90 18.68 12.10
CA SER A 162 22.66 19.15 11.49
C SER A 162 21.98 18.09 10.63
N GLN A 163 22.61 16.94 10.40
CA GLN A 163 22.09 15.88 9.57
C GLN A 163 20.87 15.21 10.22
N ILE A 164 19.81 15.11 9.45
CA ILE A 164 18.61 14.35 9.79
C ILE A 164 18.24 13.43 8.61
N TYR A 165 17.31 12.52 8.85
CA TYR A 165 16.87 11.55 7.86
C TYR A 165 15.38 11.71 7.57
N LEU A 166 14.99 11.42 6.32
CA LEU A 166 13.59 11.11 6.02
C LEU A 166 13.33 9.68 6.48
N ARG A 167 12.26 9.48 7.25
CA ARG A 167 11.94 8.15 7.80
C ARG A 167 11.74 7.11 6.70
N PRO A 168 12.40 5.93 6.78
CA PRO A 168 12.23 4.84 5.82
C PRO A 168 11.00 3.96 6.11
N GLU A 169 10.41 4.11 7.31
CA GLU A 169 9.21 3.41 7.79
C GLU A 169 8.48 4.22 8.85
N THR A 170 7.24 3.88 9.11
CA THR A 170 6.42 4.52 10.15
C THR A 170 6.53 3.84 11.52
N ALA A 171 7.00 2.58 11.57
CA ALA A 171 7.09 1.76 12.79
C ALA A 171 7.86 2.42 13.93
N GLN A 172 9.04 3.00 13.66
CA GLN A 172 9.88 3.58 14.71
C GLN A 172 9.22 4.75 15.42
N GLY A 173 8.37 5.52 14.72
CA GLY A 173 7.55 6.55 15.34
C GLY A 173 6.57 6.00 16.37
N ILE A 174 6.11 4.77 16.19
CA ILE A 174 5.23 4.07 17.13
C ILE A 174 6.03 3.60 18.34
N PHE A 175 7.17 2.93 18.14
CA PHE A 175 7.99 2.41 19.25
C PHE A 175 8.46 3.51 20.21
N VAL A 176 8.95 4.64 19.70
CA VAL A 176 9.39 5.75 20.55
C VAL A 176 8.24 6.42 21.32
N ASN A 177 7.00 6.26 20.84
CA ASN A 177 5.80 6.76 21.49
C ASN A 177 5.04 5.73 22.34
N PHE A 178 5.53 4.49 22.43
CA PHE A 178 4.87 3.42 23.15
C PHE A 178 4.38 3.83 24.55
N LYS A 179 5.27 4.38 25.40
CA LYS A 179 4.91 4.84 26.75
C LYS A 179 3.96 6.02 26.78
N ASN A 180 4.12 6.96 25.84
CA ASN A 180 3.23 8.11 25.73
C ASN A 180 1.79 7.65 25.47
N VAL A 181 1.60 6.73 24.50
CA VAL A 181 0.30 6.20 24.14
C VAL A 181 -0.26 5.32 25.26
N GLN A 182 0.55 4.38 25.78
CA GLN A 182 0.13 3.49 26.87
C GLN A 182 -0.43 4.26 28.06
N ARG A 183 0.28 5.32 28.50
CA ARG A 183 -0.11 6.12 29.67
C ARG A 183 -1.32 7.02 29.38
N SER A 184 -1.29 7.76 28.27
CA SER A 184 -2.35 8.72 27.94
C SER A 184 -3.69 8.02 27.67
N MET A 185 -3.64 6.86 27.02
CA MET A 185 -4.83 6.06 26.68
C MET A 185 -5.15 4.98 27.72
N ARG A 186 -4.34 4.85 28.78
CA ARG A 186 -4.47 3.84 29.84
C ARG A 186 -4.61 2.42 29.30
N LYS A 187 -3.84 2.11 28.22
CA LYS A 187 -3.91 0.81 27.55
C LYS A 187 -3.27 -0.28 28.40
N LYS A 188 -3.91 -1.46 28.38
CA LYS A 188 -3.40 -2.71 28.89
C LYS A 188 -3.08 -3.64 27.73
N LEU A 189 -2.14 -4.56 27.93
CA LEU A 189 -1.86 -5.60 26.94
C LEU A 189 -3.04 -6.58 26.80
N PRO A 190 -3.34 -7.06 25.58
CA PRO A 190 -2.73 -6.62 24.34
C PRO A 190 -3.32 -5.30 23.83
N PHE A 191 -2.52 -4.48 23.14
CA PHE A 191 -3.02 -3.30 22.43
C PHE A 191 -2.12 -2.94 21.24
N GLY A 192 -2.71 -2.32 20.22
CA GLY A 192 -2.01 -1.87 19.04
C GLY A 192 -2.00 -0.36 18.89
N ILE A 193 -0.98 0.14 18.18
CA ILE A 193 -0.86 1.53 17.75
C ILE A 193 -0.70 1.52 16.24
N GLY A 194 -1.66 2.09 15.51
CA GLY A 194 -1.61 2.17 14.06
C GLY A 194 -1.29 3.56 13.56
N GLN A 195 -0.58 3.62 12.45
CA GLN A 195 -0.22 4.86 11.76
C GLN A 195 -0.37 4.70 10.25
N ILE A 196 -0.84 5.77 9.59
CA ILE A 196 -0.76 5.93 8.14
C ILE A 196 0.15 7.11 7.88
N GLY A 197 1.19 6.95 7.07
CA GLY A 197 2.09 8.04 6.80
C GLY A 197 3.09 7.80 5.68
N LYS A 198 3.67 8.90 5.19
CA LYS A 198 4.73 8.89 4.20
C LYS A 198 6.01 8.28 4.75
N SER A 199 6.67 7.49 3.89
CA SER A 199 8.01 6.92 4.10
C SER A 199 8.84 7.07 2.83
N PHE A 200 10.17 7.02 2.99
CA PHE A 200 11.11 7.39 1.94
C PHE A 200 12.27 6.37 1.92
N ARG A 201 12.49 5.74 0.77
CA ARG A 201 13.64 4.84 0.56
C ARG A 201 14.33 5.21 -0.73
N ASN A 202 15.62 5.48 -0.67
CA ASN A 202 16.41 5.83 -1.84
C ASN A 202 16.69 4.59 -2.71
N GLU A 203 15.60 3.98 -3.19
CA GLU A 203 15.62 2.78 -4.02
C GLU A 203 16.47 2.99 -5.27
N ILE A 204 17.33 2.01 -5.59
CA ILE A 204 18.24 2.08 -6.72
C ILE A 204 17.60 1.50 -7.97
N THR A 205 16.84 0.45 -7.81
CA THR A 205 16.07 -0.21 -8.87
C THR A 205 14.55 -0.06 -8.63
N PRO A 206 14.05 1.18 -8.56
CA PRO A 206 12.61 1.38 -8.47
C PRO A 206 11.97 0.92 -9.77
N GLY A 207 10.73 0.43 -9.73
CA GLY A 207 10.10 -0.10 -10.93
C GLY A 207 8.68 -0.60 -10.73
N ASN A 208 8.16 -1.17 -11.80
CA ASN A 208 6.82 -1.72 -11.82
C ASN A 208 5.74 -0.71 -11.41
N PHE A 209 5.80 0.50 -12.02
CA PHE A 209 4.86 1.59 -11.77
C PHE A 209 4.91 2.04 -10.30
N ILE A 210 3.78 2.03 -9.58
CA ILE A 210 3.70 2.42 -8.16
C ILE A 210 4.04 1.28 -7.19
N PHE A 211 4.53 0.13 -7.67
CA PHE A 211 4.88 -1.00 -6.82
C PHE A 211 6.13 -0.71 -5.97
N ARG A 212 7.16 -0.10 -6.57
CA ARG A 212 8.41 0.27 -5.88
C ARG A 212 8.82 1.69 -6.25
N THR A 213 8.63 2.60 -5.33
CA THR A 213 8.85 4.04 -5.47
C THR A 213 9.76 4.55 -4.36
N ARG A 214 10.35 5.73 -4.53
CA ARG A 214 11.23 6.35 -3.51
C ARG A 214 10.48 7.07 -2.41
N GLU A 215 9.29 7.57 -2.72
CA GLU A 215 8.33 8.16 -1.80
C GLU A 215 7.04 7.36 -1.87
N PHE A 216 6.59 6.82 -0.76
CA PHE A 216 5.40 5.99 -0.67
C PHE A 216 4.67 6.24 0.64
N GLU A 217 3.52 5.62 0.81
CA GLU A 217 2.73 5.72 2.04
C GLU A 217 2.54 4.33 2.63
N GLN A 218 2.74 4.20 3.95
CA GLN A 218 2.55 2.94 4.69
C GLN A 218 1.34 3.05 5.61
N MET A 219 0.69 1.91 5.82
CA MET A 219 -0.25 1.66 6.92
C MET A 219 0.39 0.57 7.77
N GLU A 220 0.87 0.95 8.93
CA GLU A 220 1.54 0.05 9.89
C GLU A 220 0.81 0.05 11.22
N LEU A 221 0.81 -1.10 11.87
CA LEU A 221 0.26 -1.27 13.19
C LEU A 221 1.22 -2.11 14.01
N GLU A 222 1.64 -1.57 15.17
CA GLU A 222 2.46 -2.29 16.13
C GLU A 222 1.56 -2.80 17.24
N PHE A 223 1.34 -4.11 17.26
CA PHE A 223 0.48 -4.78 18.23
C PHE A 223 1.30 -5.41 19.33
N PHE A 224 1.24 -4.80 20.51
CA PHE A 224 2.00 -5.23 21.69
C PHE A 224 1.23 -6.28 22.47
N CYS A 225 1.93 -7.39 22.81
CA CYS A 225 1.37 -8.52 23.54
C CYS A 225 2.33 -9.04 24.62
N GLU A 226 1.84 -9.96 25.44
CA GLU A 226 2.66 -10.65 26.43
C GLU A 226 3.62 -11.62 25.73
N PRO A 227 4.91 -11.69 26.17
CA PRO A 227 5.84 -12.71 25.67
C PRO A 227 5.28 -14.12 25.82
N GLY A 228 5.43 -14.93 24.77
CA GLY A 228 4.88 -16.30 24.71
C GLY A 228 3.48 -16.39 24.11
N THR A 229 2.83 -15.25 23.80
CA THR A 229 1.53 -15.22 23.11
C THR A 229 1.64 -14.71 21.66
N GLU A 230 2.84 -14.32 21.24
CA GLU A 230 3.09 -13.66 19.97
C GLU A 230 2.73 -14.52 18.73
N LEU A 231 2.95 -15.83 18.78
CA LEU A 231 2.65 -16.71 17.63
C LEU A 231 1.14 -16.88 17.40
N ASP A 232 0.35 -16.89 18.47
CA ASP A 232 -1.12 -16.90 18.37
C ASP A 232 -1.63 -15.58 17.81
N TRP A 233 -1.05 -14.46 18.26
CA TRP A 233 -1.37 -13.14 17.71
C TRP A 233 -0.90 -12.96 16.27
N HIS A 234 0.27 -13.49 15.91
CA HIS A 234 0.74 -13.51 14.52
C HIS A 234 -0.27 -14.23 13.61
N THR A 235 -0.72 -15.42 14.01
CA THR A 235 -1.75 -16.17 13.28
C THR A 235 -3.06 -15.38 13.17
N THR A 236 -3.47 -14.72 14.25
CA THR A 236 -4.67 -13.88 14.26
C THR A 236 -4.55 -12.72 13.28
N TRP A 237 -3.42 -12.00 13.29
CA TRP A 237 -3.17 -10.87 12.41
C TRP A 237 -3.06 -11.29 10.95
N LYS A 238 -2.38 -12.40 10.65
CA LYS A 238 -2.31 -13.00 9.30
C LYS A 238 -3.72 -13.19 8.72
N ASN A 239 -4.62 -13.82 9.47
CA ASN A 239 -5.99 -14.06 9.05
C ASN A 239 -6.80 -12.75 8.91
N ASN A 240 -6.62 -11.80 9.81
CA ASN A 240 -7.32 -10.52 9.76
C ASN A 240 -6.92 -9.70 8.53
N CYS A 241 -5.63 -9.70 8.18
CA CYS A 241 -5.13 -8.98 7.00
C CYS A 241 -5.59 -9.63 5.69
N GLU A 242 -5.58 -10.96 5.60
CA GLU A 242 -6.12 -11.69 4.45
C GLU A 242 -7.61 -11.43 4.28
N ASN A 243 -8.40 -11.57 5.35
CA ASN A 243 -9.84 -11.33 5.31
C ASN A 243 -10.18 -9.89 4.91
N PHE A 244 -9.41 -8.89 5.36
CA PHE A 244 -9.60 -7.50 4.95
C PHE A 244 -9.52 -7.32 3.43
N LEU A 245 -8.56 -7.96 2.77
CA LEU A 245 -8.42 -7.89 1.32
C LEU A 245 -9.59 -8.58 0.61
N LEU A 246 -10.02 -9.74 1.12
CA LEU A 246 -11.14 -10.49 0.58
C LEU A 246 -12.48 -9.76 0.78
N ASP A 247 -12.72 -9.19 1.96
CA ASP A 247 -13.92 -8.41 2.28
C ASP A 247 -14.05 -7.18 1.37
N LEU A 248 -12.92 -6.62 0.90
CA LEU A 248 -12.86 -5.54 -0.09
C LEU A 248 -12.86 -6.02 -1.55
N GLY A 249 -13.18 -7.30 -1.77
CA GLY A 249 -13.43 -7.87 -3.09
C GLY A 249 -12.20 -8.33 -3.85
N MET A 250 -11.03 -8.44 -3.20
CA MET A 250 -9.85 -9.02 -3.86
C MET A 250 -10.06 -10.50 -4.14
N THR A 251 -9.72 -10.93 -5.35
CA THR A 251 -9.89 -12.31 -5.80
C THR A 251 -8.97 -13.26 -5.05
N LYS A 252 -9.52 -14.30 -4.41
CA LYS A 252 -8.76 -15.24 -3.57
C LYS A 252 -7.61 -15.93 -4.32
N GLU A 253 -7.84 -16.28 -5.59
CA GLU A 253 -6.86 -16.94 -6.46
C GLU A 253 -5.68 -16.04 -6.83
N ASN A 254 -5.81 -14.74 -6.63
CA ASN A 254 -4.77 -13.76 -6.89
C ASN A 254 -3.95 -13.41 -5.64
N ILE A 255 -4.25 -13.99 -4.48
CA ILE A 255 -3.46 -13.83 -3.25
C ILE A 255 -3.00 -15.19 -2.72
N ARG A 256 -1.85 -15.19 -2.06
CA ARG A 256 -1.36 -16.35 -1.31
C ARG A 256 -0.64 -15.91 -0.04
N LEU A 257 -0.61 -16.78 0.94
CA LEU A 257 0.21 -16.63 2.13
C LEU A 257 1.54 -17.33 1.90
N ARG A 258 2.64 -16.67 2.24
CA ARG A 258 3.99 -17.22 2.20
C ARG A 258 4.63 -17.02 3.57
N ASP A 259 4.71 -18.10 4.33
CA ASP A 259 5.47 -18.08 5.57
C ASP A 259 6.98 -18.13 5.25
N HIS A 260 7.78 -17.33 5.92
CA HIS A 260 9.22 -17.31 5.76
C HIS A 260 9.87 -18.51 6.46
N ASP A 261 10.84 -19.14 5.80
CA ASP A 261 11.68 -20.13 6.41
C ASP A 261 12.61 -19.48 7.45
N GLN A 262 13.11 -20.30 8.40
CA GLN A 262 13.91 -19.79 9.52
C GLN A 262 15.18 -19.06 9.09
N GLU A 263 15.72 -19.39 7.92
CA GLU A 263 16.91 -18.77 7.31
C GLU A 263 16.61 -17.41 6.67
N GLU A 264 15.35 -17.15 6.31
CA GLU A 264 14.89 -15.89 5.72
C GLU A 264 14.48 -14.86 6.79
N LEU A 265 14.27 -15.29 8.03
CA LEU A 265 13.79 -14.40 9.10
C LEU A 265 14.81 -13.30 9.38
N SER A 266 14.32 -12.06 9.47
CA SER A 266 15.11 -10.96 10.00
C SER A 266 15.59 -11.27 11.42
N HIS A 267 16.75 -10.74 11.80
CA HIS A 267 17.39 -10.99 13.11
C HIS A 267 16.53 -10.61 14.33
N TYR A 268 15.48 -9.82 14.14
CA TYR A 268 14.54 -9.39 15.17
C TYR A 268 13.24 -10.20 15.16
N SER A 269 13.04 -11.09 14.20
CA SER A 269 11.77 -11.81 14.02
C SER A 269 11.90 -13.28 14.35
N ASN A 270 10.85 -13.86 14.96
CA ASN A 270 10.71 -15.30 15.17
C ASN A 270 9.60 -15.92 14.31
N ALA A 271 8.81 -15.12 13.58
CA ALA A 271 7.84 -15.54 12.58
C ALA A 271 7.54 -14.38 11.65
N THR A 272 7.51 -14.63 10.34
CA THR A 272 7.11 -13.66 9.32
C THR A 272 6.27 -14.37 8.27
N THR A 273 5.19 -13.74 7.86
CA THR A 273 4.34 -14.18 6.75
C THR A 273 4.10 -13.02 5.81
N ASP A 274 4.30 -13.23 4.51
CA ASP A 274 3.86 -12.29 3.49
C ASP A 274 2.51 -12.72 2.93
N ILE A 275 1.62 -11.75 2.72
CA ILE A 275 0.53 -11.88 1.78
C ILE A 275 1.06 -11.39 0.44
N GLU A 276 1.15 -12.26 -0.53
CA GLU A 276 1.58 -11.93 -1.88
C GLU A 276 0.38 -11.80 -2.81
N PHE A 277 0.47 -10.88 -3.77
CA PHE A 277 -0.51 -10.71 -4.84
C PHE A 277 0.11 -11.06 -6.19
N LYS A 278 -0.69 -11.67 -7.06
CA LYS A 278 -0.30 -12.03 -8.42
C LYS A 278 -0.44 -10.83 -9.38
N PHE A 279 0.58 -9.96 -9.36
CA PHE A 279 0.66 -8.85 -10.30
C PHE A 279 0.90 -9.34 -11.74
N PRO A 280 0.66 -8.51 -12.77
CA PRO A 280 0.98 -8.86 -14.16
C PRO A 280 2.46 -9.19 -14.44
N PHE A 281 3.36 -8.81 -13.53
CA PHE A 281 4.80 -9.11 -13.57
C PHE A 281 5.22 -10.29 -12.68
N GLY A 282 4.28 -10.99 -12.06
CA GLY A 282 4.52 -12.13 -11.17
C GLY A 282 4.03 -11.91 -9.74
N TRP A 283 4.31 -12.87 -8.87
CA TRP A 283 4.00 -12.76 -7.46
C TRP A 283 4.86 -11.68 -6.81
N GLY A 284 4.25 -10.83 -6.01
CA GLY A 284 4.93 -9.77 -5.28
C GLY A 284 4.33 -9.58 -3.90
N GLU A 285 5.19 -9.31 -2.94
CA GLU A 285 4.80 -8.98 -1.57
C GLU A 285 3.84 -7.79 -1.55
N LEU A 286 2.69 -7.99 -0.92
CA LEU A 286 1.67 -6.97 -0.72
C LEU A 286 1.63 -6.51 0.72
N TRP A 287 1.66 -7.44 1.69
CA TRP A 287 1.53 -7.17 3.11
C TRP A 287 2.44 -8.08 3.91
N GLY A 288 3.36 -7.52 4.70
CA GLY A 288 4.19 -8.27 5.63
C GLY A 288 3.56 -8.32 7.02
N ILE A 289 3.57 -9.47 7.66
CA ILE A 289 3.15 -9.67 9.04
C ILE A 289 4.31 -10.31 9.78
N ALA A 290 4.99 -9.56 10.66
CA ALA A 290 6.16 -10.01 11.39
C ALA A 290 5.94 -10.04 12.90
N SER A 291 6.43 -11.08 13.56
CA SER A 291 6.59 -11.09 15.01
C SER A 291 7.99 -10.58 15.33
N ARG A 292 8.09 -9.34 15.80
CA ARG A 292 9.35 -8.60 16.03
C ARG A 292 9.94 -8.84 17.42
N THR A 293 9.33 -9.72 18.23
CA THR A 293 9.72 -10.00 19.60
C THR A 293 9.78 -8.71 20.46
N ASP A 294 10.75 -8.56 21.35
CA ASP A 294 10.99 -7.37 22.18
C ASP A 294 12.04 -6.42 21.56
N TYR A 295 12.52 -6.73 20.36
CA TYR A 295 13.72 -6.13 19.77
C TYR A 295 13.70 -4.60 19.77
N ASP A 296 12.69 -3.98 19.15
CA ASP A 296 12.66 -2.52 18.96
C ASP A 296 12.57 -1.77 20.29
N LEU A 297 11.68 -2.19 21.19
CA LEU A 297 11.56 -1.57 22.53
C LEU A 297 12.86 -1.69 23.30
N LYS A 298 13.52 -2.84 23.24
CA LYS A 298 14.81 -3.09 23.89
C LYS A 298 15.91 -2.20 23.32
N GLN A 299 16.02 -2.10 21.99
CA GLN A 299 16.99 -1.22 21.34
C GLN A 299 16.78 0.26 21.74
N HIS A 300 15.52 0.71 21.75
CA HIS A 300 15.23 2.07 22.19
C HIS A 300 15.50 2.29 23.68
N MET A 301 15.29 1.29 24.54
CA MET A 301 15.67 1.36 25.95
C MET A 301 17.19 1.52 26.11
N GLU A 302 17.97 0.66 25.44
CA GLU A 302 19.42 0.67 25.52
C GLU A 302 20.04 1.99 25.01
N HIS A 303 19.53 2.51 23.90
CA HIS A 303 20.05 3.74 23.28
C HIS A 303 19.58 5.02 23.96
N SER A 304 18.37 5.03 24.52
CA SER A 304 17.80 6.23 25.16
C SER A 304 18.02 6.28 26.67
N GLY A 305 18.22 5.15 27.33
CA GLY A 305 18.22 5.01 28.77
C GLY A 305 16.83 5.15 29.40
N GLN A 306 15.76 5.15 28.60
CA GLN A 306 14.38 5.27 29.09
C GLN A 306 13.77 3.87 29.30
N ASP A 307 12.95 3.74 30.33
CA ASP A 307 12.23 2.50 30.66
C ASP A 307 10.96 2.37 29.80
N LEU A 308 10.97 1.43 28.84
CA LEU A 308 9.83 1.08 27.99
C LEU A 308 9.14 -0.24 28.41
N THR A 309 9.49 -0.82 29.56
CA THR A 309 8.86 -2.05 30.05
C THR A 309 7.38 -1.82 30.38
N TYR A 310 6.57 -2.85 30.19
CA TYR A 310 5.20 -2.90 30.69
C TYR A 310 5.18 -3.47 32.12
N GLN A 311 4.33 -2.93 32.97
CA GLN A 311 4.05 -3.51 34.30
C GLN A 311 2.61 -3.99 34.34
N ASP A 312 2.42 -5.28 34.52
CA ASP A 312 1.11 -5.85 34.81
C ASP A 312 0.72 -5.57 36.27
N LEU A 313 -0.35 -4.79 36.43
CA LEU A 313 -0.83 -4.40 37.75
C LEU A 313 -1.50 -5.55 38.51
N SER A 314 -1.88 -6.65 37.82
CA SER A 314 -2.53 -7.81 38.46
C SER A 314 -1.52 -8.78 39.06
N THR A 315 -0.39 -9.00 38.39
CA THR A 315 0.71 -9.89 38.82
C THR A 315 1.87 -9.13 39.46
N ASN A 316 1.94 -7.81 39.24
CA ASN A 316 3.07 -6.94 39.56
C ASN A 316 4.36 -7.30 38.82
N GLU A 317 4.27 -8.10 37.77
CA GLU A 317 5.40 -8.44 36.90
C GLU A 317 5.75 -7.30 35.97
N LYS A 318 7.03 -7.20 35.61
CA LYS A 318 7.57 -6.19 34.73
C LYS A 318 8.36 -6.86 33.61
N PHE A 319 8.00 -6.60 32.36
CA PHE A 319 8.62 -7.19 31.19
C PHE A 319 8.58 -6.23 30.00
N ILE A 320 9.38 -6.54 28.95
CA ILE A 320 9.30 -5.85 27.67
C ILE A 320 8.24 -6.56 26.81
N PRO A 321 7.19 -5.89 26.34
CA PRO A 321 6.20 -6.52 25.46
C PRO A 321 6.81 -7.02 24.15
N TYR A 322 6.26 -8.11 23.62
CA TYR A 322 6.50 -8.54 22.25
C TYR A 322 5.58 -7.79 21.29
N CYS A 323 5.99 -7.68 20.04
CA CYS A 323 5.29 -6.91 19.02
C CYS A 323 4.99 -7.74 17.78
N ILE A 324 3.74 -7.64 17.28
CA ILE A 324 3.35 -8.12 15.96
C ILE A 324 3.12 -6.90 15.07
N GLU A 325 3.79 -6.87 13.92
CA GLU A 325 3.73 -5.81 12.94
C GLU A 325 3.05 -6.28 11.65
N PRO A 326 1.78 -6.00 11.41
CA PRO A 326 1.21 -5.97 10.07
C PRO A 326 1.54 -4.64 9.40
N SER A 327 2.35 -4.69 8.32
CA SER A 327 2.82 -3.54 7.56
C SER A 327 2.48 -3.66 6.09
N VAL A 328 1.80 -2.65 5.53
CA VAL A 328 1.37 -2.64 4.14
C VAL A 328 1.61 -1.28 3.47
N GLY A 329 2.15 -1.32 2.25
CA GLY A 329 2.27 -0.14 1.40
C GLY A 329 0.94 0.23 0.75
N VAL A 330 0.45 1.45 1.01
CA VAL A 330 -0.80 1.95 0.39
C VAL A 330 -0.72 1.89 -1.13
N ASP A 331 0.42 2.25 -1.69
CA ASP A 331 0.66 2.32 -3.13
C ASP A 331 0.61 0.92 -3.78
N ARG A 332 1.17 -0.11 -3.11
CA ARG A 332 1.09 -1.52 -3.56
C ARG A 332 -0.33 -2.07 -3.49
N VAL A 333 -1.06 -1.81 -2.40
CA VAL A 333 -2.45 -2.24 -2.25
C VAL A 333 -3.33 -1.58 -3.31
N LEU A 334 -3.13 -0.29 -3.58
CA LEU A 334 -3.84 0.42 -4.63
C LEU A 334 -3.57 -0.20 -6.00
N LEU A 335 -2.30 -0.53 -6.30
CA LEU A 335 -1.94 -1.22 -7.55
C LEU A 335 -2.59 -2.60 -7.62
N ALA A 336 -2.60 -3.37 -6.53
CA ALA A 336 -3.23 -4.68 -6.48
C ALA A 336 -4.73 -4.58 -6.78
N PHE A 337 -5.45 -3.65 -6.14
CA PHE A 337 -6.86 -3.42 -6.45
C PHE A 337 -7.11 -2.95 -7.89
N LEU A 338 -6.24 -2.11 -8.45
CA LEU A 338 -6.33 -1.72 -9.86
C LEU A 338 -6.14 -2.93 -10.80
N CYS A 339 -5.18 -3.80 -10.48
CA CYS A 339 -4.91 -4.99 -11.27
C CYS A 339 -6.05 -6.00 -11.18
N ASP A 340 -6.58 -6.25 -9.99
CA ASP A 340 -7.64 -7.21 -9.73
C ASP A 340 -8.99 -6.75 -10.30
N ALA A 341 -9.28 -5.45 -10.21
CA ALA A 341 -10.51 -4.88 -10.72
C ALA A 341 -10.57 -4.72 -12.23
N TYR A 342 -9.41 -4.75 -12.93
CA TYR A 342 -9.36 -4.53 -14.37
C TYR A 342 -9.94 -5.70 -15.15
N ASN A 343 -10.99 -5.44 -15.94
CA ASN A 343 -11.63 -6.44 -16.79
C ASN A 343 -11.91 -5.86 -18.19
N GLU A 344 -11.82 -6.69 -19.21
CA GLU A 344 -12.30 -6.46 -20.57
C GLU A 344 -13.41 -7.47 -20.87
N GLU A 345 -14.60 -7.00 -21.17
CA GLU A 345 -15.79 -7.83 -21.35
C GLU A 345 -16.38 -7.63 -22.74
N GLU A 346 -16.66 -8.73 -23.43
CA GLU A 346 -17.43 -8.70 -24.66
C GLU A 346 -18.93 -8.56 -24.32
N VAL A 347 -19.55 -7.47 -24.79
CA VAL A 347 -20.94 -7.13 -24.49
C VAL A 347 -21.84 -7.13 -25.72
N GLY A 348 -21.27 -7.47 -26.87
CA GLY A 348 -21.94 -7.60 -28.16
C GLY A 348 -20.97 -7.99 -29.26
N GLU A 349 -21.50 -8.18 -30.47
CA GLU A 349 -20.67 -8.51 -31.63
C GLU A 349 -19.75 -7.31 -31.94
N ASN A 350 -18.42 -7.50 -31.78
CA ASN A 350 -17.38 -6.47 -31.90
C ASN A 350 -17.52 -5.29 -30.92
N ASP A 351 -18.18 -5.47 -29.78
CA ASP A 351 -18.31 -4.46 -28.73
C ASP A 351 -17.70 -4.97 -27.42
N THR A 352 -16.54 -4.42 -27.06
CA THR A 352 -15.82 -4.73 -25.81
C THR A 352 -15.90 -3.52 -24.86
N ARG A 353 -16.21 -3.78 -23.59
CA ARG A 353 -16.11 -2.76 -22.56
C ARG A 353 -14.89 -3.00 -21.64
N THR A 354 -14.20 -1.95 -21.33
CA THR A 354 -13.24 -1.94 -20.22
C THR A 354 -13.98 -1.52 -18.95
N VAL A 355 -13.80 -2.26 -17.88
CA VAL A 355 -14.45 -1.98 -16.60
C VAL A 355 -13.50 -2.23 -15.43
N LEU A 356 -13.51 -1.32 -14.45
CA LEU A 356 -12.85 -1.52 -13.16
C LEU A 356 -13.89 -1.98 -12.13
N LYS A 357 -13.82 -3.26 -11.74
CA LYS A 357 -14.77 -3.90 -10.81
C LYS A 357 -14.36 -3.71 -9.35
N PHE A 358 -14.12 -2.47 -8.93
CA PHE A 358 -13.85 -2.21 -7.51
C PHE A 358 -15.04 -2.58 -6.64
N HIS A 359 -14.74 -3.09 -5.43
CA HIS A 359 -15.76 -3.09 -4.38
C HIS A 359 -16.33 -1.66 -4.22
N PRO A 360 -17.66 -1.48 -4.07
CA PRO A 360 -18.26 -0.14 -4.01
C PRO A 360 -17.66 0.78 -2.93
N ALA A 361 -17.19 0.20 -1.80
CA ALA A 361 -16.49 0.95 -0.77
C ALA A 361 -15.19 1.60 -1.27
N LEU A 362 -14.49 0.99 -2.22
CA LEU A 362 -13.21 1.47 -2.77
C LEU A 362 -13.38 2.41 -3.96
N ALA A 363 -14.46 2.27 -4.73
CA ALA A 363 -14.70 3.06 -5.93
C ALA A 363 -14.50 4.57 -5.68
N PRO A 364 -13.77 5.30 -6.55
CA PRO A 364 -13.56 6.74 -6.40
C PRO A 364 -14.87 7.52 -6.31
N TYR A 365 -15.76 7.33 -7.27
CA TYR A 365 -17.13 7.80 -7.21
C TYR A 365 -18.07 6.67 -6.76
N LYS A 366 -18.97 6.97 -5.82
CA LYS A 366 -19.99 5.98 -5.37
C LYS A 366 -21.15 5.88 -6.34
N ALA A 367 -21.43 6.98 -7.03
CA ALA A 367 -22.44 7.05 -8.07
C ALA A 367 -22.09 8.13 -9.09
N ALA A 368 -22.69 8.05 -10.28
CA ALA A 368 -22.67 9.10 -11.27
C ALA A 368 -24.10 9.50 -11.66
N ILE A 369 -24.38 10.79 -11.63
CA ILE A 369 -25.68 11.34 -11.99
C ILE A 369 -25.68 11.74 -13.46
N LEU A 370 -26.56 11.14 -14.24
CA LEU A 370 -26.59 11.24 -15.71
C LEU A 370 -27.97 11.71 -16.19
N PRO A 371 -28.19 12.99 -16.45
CA PRO A 371 -29.47 13.42 -17.03
C PRO A 371 -29.65 12.82 -18.43
N LEU A 372 -30.79 12.17 -18.70
CA LEU A 372 -31.05 11.56 -20.01
C LEU A 372 -30.98 12.59 -21.15
N SER A 373 -31.38 13.80 -20.87
CA SER A 373 -31.34 14.96 -21.78
C SER A 373 -30.84 16.19 -21.05
N LYS A 374 -30.15 17.11 -21.74
CA LYS A 374 -29.74 18.41 -21.21
C LYS A 374 -30.89 19.24 -20.63
N LYS A 375 -32.12 19.02 -21.08
CA LYS A 375 -33.31 19.70 -20.52
C LYS A 375 -33.59 19.31 -19.07
N LEU A 376 -33.06 18.17 -18.64
CA LEU A 376 -33.24 17.62 -17.30
C LEU A 376 -32.05 17.92 -16.37
N SER A 377 -31.01 18.63 -16.87
CA SER A 377 -29.76 18.84 -16.12
C SER A 377 -29.99 19.57 -14.80
N ASP A 378 -30.82 20.61 -14.76
CA ASP A 378 -31.09 21.37 -13.53
C ASP A 378 -31.68 20.45 -12.42
N LYS A 379 -32.60 19.57 -12.80
CA LYS A 379 -33.20 18.61 -11.85
C LYS A 379 -32.24 17.50 -11.46
N ALA A 380 -31.42 17.00 -12.38
CA ALA A 380 -30.39 16.02 -12.10
C ALA A 380 -29.31 16.60 -11.16
N VAL A 381 -28.99 17.91 -11.27
CA VAL A 381 -28.08 18.60 -10.35
C VAL A 381 -28.65 18.64 -8.92
N GLU A 382 -29.95 18.77 -8.72
CA GLU A 382 -30.56 18.69 -7.39
C GLU A 382 -30.29 17.31 -6.74
N VAL A 383 -30.40 16.22 -7.51
CA VAL A 383 -30.08 14.85 -7.06
C VAL A 383 -28.59 14.73 -6.76
N TYR A 384 -27.73 15.27 -7.63
CA TYR A 384 -26.29 15.32 -7.39
C TYR A 384 -25.96 16.02 -6.07
N GLN A 385 -26.50 17.21 -5.83
CA GLN A 385 -26.27 18.01 -4.63
C GLN A 385 -26.71 17.26 -3.36
N GLN A 386 -27.86 16.56 -3.42
CA GLN A 386 -28.34 15.76 -2.31
C GLN A 386 -27.36 14.64 -1.95
N LEU A 387 -26.86 13.89 -2.94
CA LEU A 387 -25.93 12.77 -2.69
C LEU A 387 -24.51 13.23 -2.37
N ALA A 388 -24.09 14.36 -2.92
CA ALA A 388 -22.74 14.91 -2.69
C ALA A 388 -22.47 15.35 -1.25
N THR A 389 -23.52 15.47 -0.41
CA THR A 389 -23.34 15.72 1.03
C THR A 389 -22.74 14.53 1.77
N ASP A 390 -22.92 13.32 1.25
CA ASP A 390 -22.53 12.08 1.92
C ASP A 390 -21.47 11.26 1.13
N PHE A 391 -21.42 11.43 -0.20
CA PHE A 391 -20.61 10.60 -1.09
C PHE A 391 -19.85 11.44 -2.12
N MET A 392 -18.69 10.94 -2.57
CA MET A 392 -18.10 11.39 -3.83
C MET A 392 -18.95 10.86 -4.98
N VAL A 393 -19.53 11.77 -5.75
CA VAL A 393 -20.37 11.48 -6.90
C VAL A 393 -19.90 12.28 -8.12
N ASP A 394 -20.10 11.72 -9.31
CA ASP A 394 -19.82 12.42 -10.58
C ASP A 394 -21.12 12.94 -11.21
N PHE A 395 -20.98 13.94 -12.07
CA PHE A 395 -22.08 14.49 -12.88
C PHE A 395 -21.65 14.60 -14.34
N ASP A 396 -22.31 13.88 -15.25
CA ASP A 396 -21.95 13.90 -16.66
C ASP A 396 -23.19 14.03 -17.57
N GLU A 397 -23.23 15.09 -18.33
CA GLU A 397 -24.25 15.38 -19.34
C GLU A 397 -23.74 15.35 -20.79
N THR A 398 -22.48 14.94 -20.99
CA THR A 398 -21.78 15.09 -22.27
C THR A 398 -21.86 13.84 -23.14
N GLY A 399 -22.48 13.92 -24.30
CA GLY A 399 -22.63 12.82 -25.25
C GLY A 399 -23.85 11.92 -24.96
N SER A 400 -23.93 10.77 -25.66
CA SER A 400 -25.01 9.82 -25.47
C SER A 400 -24.91 9.09 -24.14
N ILE A 401 -26.07 8.64 -23.59
CA ILE A 401 -26.11 7.93 -22.31
C ILE A 401 -25.22 6.66 -22.32
N GLY A 402 -25.18 5.90 -23.41
CA GLY A 402 -24.33 4.73 -23.54
C GLY A 402 -22.83 5.06 -23.43
N LYS A 403 -22.37 6.19 -24.04
CA LYS A 403 -20.97 6.64 -23.91
C LYS A 403 -20.65 7.06 -22.48
N ARG A 404 -21.61 7.66 -21.76
CA ARG A 404 -21.44 8.04 -20.36
C ARG A 404 -21.36 6.82 -19.45
N TYR A 405 -22.18 5.79 -19.66
CA TYR A 405 -22.03 4.52 -18.95
C TYR A 405 -20.64 3.90 -19.14
N ARG A 406 -20.12 3.89 -20.39
CA ARG A 406 -18.78 3.36 -20.66
C ARG A 406 -17.67 4.13 -19.92
N ARG A 407 -17.77 5.45 -19.85
CA ARG A 407 -16.81 6.26 -19.08
C ARG A 407 -16.83 5.92 -17.58
N GLN A 408 -18.03 5.70 -17.04
CA GLN A 408 -18.19 5.32 -15.63
C GLN A 408 -17.75 3.87 -15.36
N ASP A 409 -17.96 2.95 -16.29
CA ASP A 409 -17.44 1.59 -16.20
C ASP A 409 -15.90 1.60 -16.14
N GLU A 410 -15.23 2.41 -16.99
CA GLU A 410 -13.77 2.53 -17.04
C GLU A 410 -13.14 3.15 -15.79
N VAL A 411 -13.86 3.96 -15.04
CA VAL A 411 -13.37 4.55 -13.78
C VAL A 411 -13.86 3.80 -12.53
N GLY A 412 -14.70 2.77 -12.75
CA GLY A 412 -15.13 1.87 -11.69
C GLY A 412 -16.27 2.38 -10.83
N THR A 413 -17.08 3.34 -11.32
CA THR A 413 -18.27 3.84 -10.62
C THR A 413 -19.32 2.72 -10.52
N PRO A 414 -19.74 2.28 -9.33
CA PRO A 414 -20.63 1.12 -9.19
C PRO A 414 -22.07 1.39 -9.66
N PHE A 415 -22.54 2.65 -9.52
CA PHE A 415 -23.93 2.99 -9.80
C PHE A 415 -24.05 4.19 -10.71
N CYS A 416 -24.69 4.03 -11.88
CA CYS A 416 -25.07 5.12 -12.76
C CYS A 416 -26.53 5.46 -12.56
N ILE A 417 -26.82 6.67 -12.09
CA ILE A 417 -28.17 7.15 -11.78
C ILE A 417 -28.64 8.04 -12.92
N THR A 418 -29.58 7.55 -13.72
CA THR A 418 -30.17 8.29 -14.84
C THR A 418 -31.43 8.99 -14.41
N TYR A 419 -31.43 10.33 -14.51
CA TYR A 419 -32.62 11.16 -14.37
C TYR A 419 -33.28 11.32 -15.75
N ASP A 420 -34.50 10.81 -15.90
CA ASP A 420 -35.22 10.78 -17.15
C ASP A 420 -36.55 11.63 -17.08
N PHE A 421 -37.31 11.67 -18.16
CA PHE A 421 -38.53 12.48 -18.21
C PHE A 421 -39.64 11.98 -17.28
N GLU A 422 -39.65 10.69 -16.93
CA GLU A 422 -40.60 10.14 -15.97
C GLU A 422 -40.25 10.50 -14.54
N SER A 423 -38.97 10.75 -14.27
CA SER A 423 -38.48 11.15 -12.96
C SER A 423 -39.15 12.41 -12.41
N GLU A 424 -39.57 13.33 -13.32
CA GLU A 424 -40.29 14.53 -12.92
C GLU A 424 -41.71 14.22 -12.41
N ASN A 425 -42.29 13.10 -12.84
CA ASN A 425 -43.64 12.71 -12.51
C ASN A 425 -43.75 11.77 -11.31
N ASP A 426 -42.84 10.78 -11.24
CA ASP A 426 -42.89 9.71 -10.25
C ASP A 426 -41.86 9.85 -9.11
N GLY A 427 -40.93 10.81 -9.18
CA GLY A 427 -39.88 11.00 -8.18
C GLY A 427 -38.86 9.86 -8.11
N MET A 428 -38.79 9.06 -9.17
CA MET A 428 -37.89 7.91 -9.25
C MET A 428 -36.81 8.15 -10.33
N VAL A 429 -35.68 7.45 -10.19
CA VAL A 429 -34.59 7.45 -11.16
C VAL A 429 -34.21 6.02 -11.52
N THR A 430 -33.57 5.87 -12.68
CA THR A 430 -33.04 4.56 -13.10
C THR A 430 -31.61 4.41 -12.60
N VAL A 431 -31.35 3.42 -11.76
CA VAL A 431 -30.02 3.05 -11.29
C VAL A 431 -29.53 1.86 -12.09
N ARG A 432 -28.40 2.03 -12.80
CA ARG A 432 -27.69 0.96 -13.51
C ARG A 432 -26.54 0.47 -12.65
N ASP A 433 -26.54 -0.82 -12.36
CA ASP A 433 -25.42 -1.50 -11.73
C ASP A 433 -24.28 -1.74 -12.75
N ARG A 434 -23.06 -1.42 -12.36
CA ARG A 434 -21.86 -1.54 -13.20
C ARG A 434 -21.59 -3.00 -13.60
N ASP A 435 -21.71 -3.92 -12.65
CA ASP A 435 -21.23 -5.28 -12.82
C ASP A 435 -22.20 -6.14 -13.61
N THR A 436 -23.49 -6.02 -13.33
CA THR A 436 -24.56 -6.75 -14.00
C THR A 436 -25.13 -6.04 -15.22
N MET A 437 -24.94 -4.72 -15.32
CA MET A 437 -25.61 -3.80 -16.25
C MET A 437 -27.14 -3.75 -16.12
N GLU A 438 -27.70 -4.37 -15.10
CA GLU A 438 -29.14 -4.31 -14.81
C GLU A 438 -29.56 -2.90 -14.40
N GLN A 439 -30.77 -2.56 -14.74
CA GLN A 439 -31.36 -1.25 -14.46
C GLN A 439 -32.61 -1.41 -13.59
N THR A 440 -32.63 -0.70 -12.48
CA THR A 440 -33.74 -0.72 -11.53
C THR A 440 -34.21 0.69 -11.25
N ARG A 441 -35.55 0.91 -11.18
CA ARG A 441 -36.12 2.20 -10.76
C ARG A 441 -36.14 2.27 -9.23
N ILE A 442 -35.58 3.35 -8.70
CA ILE A 442 -35.42 3.59 -7.26
C ILE A 442 -35.94 5.01 -6.95
N PRO A 443 -36.74 5.20 -5.89
CA PRO A 443 -37.14 6.53 -5.43
C PRO A 443 -35.89 7.37 -5.08
N ILE A 444 -35.89 8.64 -5.48
CA ILE A 444 -34.76 9.56 -5.19
C ILE A 444 -34.47 9.62 -3.67
N ALA A 445 -35.52 9.59 -2.86
CA ALA A 445 -35.40 9.63 -1.40
C ALA A 445 -34.69 8.39 -0.80
N GLU A 446 -34.66 7.27 -1.50
CA GLU A 446 -34.04 6.02 -1.05
C GLU A 446 -32.60 5.82 -1.56
N LEU A 447 -32.11 6.67 -2.48
CA LEU A 447 -30.79 6.54 -3.10
C LEU A 447 -29.65 6.51 -2.08
N LYS A 448 -29.71 7.37 -1.06
CA LYS A 448 -28.70 7.41 0.00
C LYS A 448 -28.61 6.06 0.72
N GLN A 449 -29.73 5.54 1.18
CA GLN A 449 -29.76 4.25 1.87
C GLN A 449 -29.31 3.11 0.94
N TYR A 450 -29.73 3.12 -0.31
CA TYR A 450 -29.31 2.13 -1.30
C TYR A 450 -27.78 2.09 -1.45
N ILE A 451 -27.13 3.25 -1.59
CA ILE A 451 -25.66 3.33 -1.71
C ILE A 451 -25.00 2.90 -0.40
N GLU A 452 -25.50 3.38 0.77
CA GLU A 452 -24.95 3.03 2.08
C GLU A 452 -24.94 1.53 2.34
N GLU A 453 -25.96 0.81 1.90
CA GLU A 453 -26.03 -0.65 2.04
C GLU A 453 -25.01 -1.38 1.18
N LYS A 454 -24.71 -0.85 -0.02
CA LYS A 454 -23.81 -1.46 -1.00
C LYS A 454 -22.32 -1.19 -0.73
N ILE A 455 -21.99 -0.12 -0.01
CA ILE A 455 -20.61 0.20 0.36
C ILE A 455 -20.15 -0.43 1.68
N LYS A 456 -20.98 -1.22 2.33
CA LYS A 456 -20.59 -1.98 3.54
C LYS A 456 -19.64 -3.12 3.18
N PHE A 457 -18.68 -3.38 4.05
CA PHE A 457 -17.72 -4.48 3.95
C PHE A 457 -17.32 -4.94 5.36
#